data_53faf153b18433e9bf355636013f3e37
#
_entry.id   53faf153b18433e9bf355636013f3e37
#
_cell.length_a   1.000
_cell.length_b   1.000
_cell.length_c   1.000
_cell.angle_alpha   90.00
_cell.angle_beta   90.00
_cell.angle_gamma   90.00
#
_symmetry.space_group_name_H-M   'P 1'
#
loop_
_entity.id
_entity.type
_entity.pdbx_description
1 polymer ?
#
loop_
_entity_poly.entity_id
_entity_poly.type
_entity_poly.pdbx_seq_one_letter_code
_entity_poly.pdbx_strand_id
1 'polypeptide(L)'
;MAQQIPHLPQSLTFASLADHVGIEIEEHRVQLPSAHLSQHPHDSALGDRRTEPNFQTDFSESQEELVTDPQPSVNAALDQLKQLQTRLTAHLKTDEIIWPLSMPPYMADSDVTYLANHFERPWYADYRKILIERYGYYQHIMTGIHVNFSLSDTVSAPLLDSGAYPDRNALYFQILKQVSKYRWLITYLFGASPITENPIDDRMLERRSDIKQPVRSWRSSSAGFANHRSIQLDFTNLDNFLASLDDRIDAGDLYDLSEYYGPVRVKATDAYHSQHRHSVQYLEFRIFDLNPFTPLGIDQNALTVLELLILDALYFPETLDNATMQKSIEINDAIALQHPDTPLPDAQQAELRQLLEHFKLLQAQAADGAEWQTTIDDLENNVVHPQDTISQQLLPHIHDESLQAFAVQQGKHWKTMIQDHHN
;
A
#
# COMPACT_ATOMS: atom_id res chain seq x y z
N MET A 1 -16.88 -21.38 -27.42
CA MET A 1 -16.11 -20.31 -28.11
C MET A 1 -15.57 -19.42 -27.02
N ALA A 2 -14.29 -19.23 -26.93
CA ALA A 2 -13.72 -18.31 -25.93
C ALA A 2 -14.28 -16.91 -26.22
N GLN A 3 -14.80 -16.26 -25.20
CA GLN A 3 -15.30 -14.90 -25.30
C GLN A 3 -14.11 -13.99 -25.56
N GLN A 4 -14.08 -13.31 -26.69
CA GLN A 4 -12.95 -12.48 -27.09
C GLN A 4 -13.11 -11.09 -26.44
N ILE A 5 -12.09 -10.65 -25.72
CA ILE A 5 -12.07 -9.30 -25.14
C ILE A 5 -11.84 -8.29 -26.28
N PRO A 6 -12.77 -7.33 -26.54
CA PRO A 6 -12.81 -6.58 -27.78
C PRO A 6 -11.57 -5.73 -28.10
N HIS A 7 -10.80 -5.35 -27.07
CA HIS A 7 -9.67 -4.41 -27.22
C HIS A 7 -8.33 -4.99 -26.74
N LEU A 8 -8.28 -6.30 -26.43
CA LEU A 8 -7.04 -6.92 -25.98
C LEU A 8 -6.06 -7.02 -27.17
N PRO A 9 -4.83 -6.48 -27.07
CA PRO A 9 -3.83 -6.63 -28.10
C PRO A 9 -3.49 -8.11 -28.31
N GLN A 10 -3.25 -8.55 -29.56
CA GLN A 10 -2.84 -9.92 -29.85
C GLN A 10 -1.49 -10.32 -29.22
N SER A 11 -0.73 -9.34 -28.78
CA SER A 11 0.61 -9.49 -28.19
C SER A 11 0.69 -8.98 -26.75
N LEU A 12 -0.44 -8.92 -26.03
CA LEU A 12 -0.38 -8.55 -24.61
C LEU A 12 0.50 -9.55 -23.87
N THR A 13 1.52 -9.04 -23.20
CA THR A 13 2.36 -9.80 -22.29
C THR A 13 2.38 -9.08 -20.95
N PHE A 14 2.56 -9.83 -19.87
CA PHE A 14 2.69 -9.29 -18.53
C PHE A 14 3.86 -8.28 -18.45
N ALA A 15 4.98 -8.65 -19.04
CA ALA A 15 6.17 -7.82 -19.11
C ALA A 15 5.98 -6.49 -19.85
N SER A 16 4.89 -6.31 -20.61
CA SER A 16 4.60 -5.09 -21.36
C SER A 16 3.50 -4.21 -20.75
N LEU A 17 2.95 -4.58 -19.59
CA LEU A 17 1.88 -3.80 -18.93
C LEU A 17 2.40 -2.47 -18.40
N ALA A 18 3.49 -2.50 -17.68
CA ALA A 18 4.11 -1.31 -17.12
C ALA A 18 5.16 -0.71 -18.08
N ASP A 19 5.22 0.61 -18.15
CA ASP A 19 6.40 1.32 -18.65
C ASP A 19 7.47 1.33 -17.54
N HIS A 20 7.02 1.68 -16.31
CA HIS A 20 7.88 1.62 -15.13
C HIS A 20 7.07 1.18 -13.90
N VAL A 21 7.75 0.43 -13.02
CA VAL A 21 7.29 0.06 -11.68
C VAL A 21 8.33 0.53 -10.66
N GLY A 22 7.87 1.17 -9.58
CA GLY A 22 8.68 1.49 -8.41
C GLY A 22 8.03 0.96 -7.15
N ILE A 23 8.82 0.61 -6.15
CA ILE A 23 8.36 0.17 -4.83
C ILE A 23 8.96 1.09 -3.78
N GLU A 24 8.11 1.58 -2.89
CA GLU A 24 8.49 2.30 -1.68
C GLU A 24 8.09 1.44 -0.49
N ILE A 25 9.03 1.12 0.41
CA ILE A 25 8.73 0.42 1.65
C ILE A 25 9.16 1.27 2.84
N GLU A 26 8.22 1.49 3.75
CA GLU A 26 8.44 2.18 5.01
C GLU A 26 8.63 1.15 6.12
N GLU A 27 9.68 1.27 6.93
CA GLU A 27 10.01 0.31 7.97
C GLU A 27 10.61 1.01 9.19
N HIS A 28 10.37 0.48 10.40
CA HIS A 28 10.99 1.01 11.60
C HIS A 28 12.26 0.27 11.97
N ARG A 29 13.30 1.01 12.33
CA ARG A 29 14.42 0.46 13.09
C ARG A 29 14.03 0.41 14.55
N VAL A 30 14.20 -0.74 15.19
CA VAL A 30 13.96 -0.94 16.63
C VAL A 30 15.21 -1.42 17.33
N GLN A 31 15.38 -1.02 18.60
CA GLN A 31 16.55 -1.34 19.41
C GLN A 31 16.26 -2.51 20.33
N LEU A 32 17.16 -3.46 20.39
CA LEU A 32 17.09 -4.62 21.27
C LEU A 32 17.81 -4.35 22.61
N PRO A 33 17.38 -4.98 23.71
CA PRO A 33 16.29 -5.96 23.81
C PRO A 33 14.90 -5.35 24.01
N SER A 34 14.77 -4.03 24.15
CA SER A 34 13.52 -3.35 24.51
C SER A 34 12.45 -3.39 23.43
N ALA A 35 12.85 -3.53 22.16
CA ALA A 35 12.01 -3.37 20.98
C ALA A 35 11.36 -1.97 20.83
N HIS A 36 11.92 -0.95 21.51
CA HIS A 36 11.55 0.44 21.30
C HIS A 36 12.12 0.97 19.98
N LEU A 37 11.54 2.06 19.47
CA LEU A 37 12.07 2.76 18.30
C LEU A 37 13.55 3.10 18.50
N SER A 38 14.37 2.82 17.50
CA SER A 38 15.80 3.10 17.57
C SER A 38 16.04 4.62 17.60
N GLN A 39 16.89 5.05 18.53
CA GLN A 39 17.38 6.43 18.63
C GLN A 39 18.78 6.57 18.00
N HIS A 40 19.33 5.52 17.40
CA HIS A 40 20.54 5.65 16.62
C HIS A 40 20.28 6.50 15.36
N PRO A 41 21.18 7.41 15.00
CA PRO A 41 21.05 8.17 13.77
C PRO A 41 21.17 7.26 12.57
N HIS A 42 20.55 7.66 11.47
CA HIS A 42 20.75 7.04 10.15
C HIS A 42 22.24 6.93 9.83
N ASP A 43 22.66 5.78 9.31
CA ASP A 43 24.08 5.59 8.99
C ASP A 43 24.46 6.40 7.75
N SER A 44 25.41 7.33 7.92
CA SER A 44 25.86 8.21 6.84
C SER A 44 26.43 7.48 5.62
N ALA A 45 26.81 6.21 5.75
CA ALA A 45 27.25 5.37 4.62
C ALA A 45 26.08 5.00 3.67
N LEU A 46 24.83 5.14 4.12
CA LEU A 46 23.65 5.00 3.26
C LEU A 46 23.32 6.27 2.47
N GLY A 47 23.97 7.38 2.77
CA GLY A 47 23.75 8.68 2.13
C GLY A 47 23.03 9.69 3.03
N ASP A 48 22.85 10.91 2.54
CA ASP A 48 22.06 11.94 3.23
C ASP A 48 20.59 11.79 2.79
N ARG A 49 19.69 11.41 3.68
CA ARG A 49 18.25 11.20 3.39
C ARG A 49 17.55 12.39 2.74
N ARG A 50 18.12 13.58 2.80
CA ARG A 50 17.59 14.77 2.14
C ARG A 50 17.86 14.79 0.63
N THR A 51 18.86 14.05 0.19
CA THR A 51 19.34 14.05 -1.21
C THR A 51 19.51 12.66 -1.80
N GLU A 52 19.60 11.62 -0.97
CA GLU A 52 19.70 10.23 -1.42
C GLU A 52 18.29 9.73 -1.85
N PRO A 53 18.10 9.37 -3.13
CA PRO A 53 16.76 9.02 -3.61
C PRO A 53 16.26 7.66 -3.08
N ASN A 54 17.16 6.73 -2.78
CA ASN A 54 16.79 5.36 -2.44
C ASN A 54 16.67 5.09 -0.93
N PHE A 55 17.20 6.01 -0.08
CA PHE A 55 17.15 5.91 1.39
C PHE A 55 16.59 7.20 1.95
N GLN A 56 15.31 7.19 2.27
CA GLN A 56 14.59 8.36 2.75
C GLN A 56 13.95 8.09 4.13
N THR A 57 13.21 9.05 4.63
CA THR A 57 12.31 8.91 5.77
C THR A 57 11.02 9.67 5.50
N ASP A 58 9.91 9.09 5.88
CA ASP A 58 8.63 9.80 5.82
C ASP A 58 8.38 10.60 7.11
N PHE A 59 8.41 9.97 8.28
CA PHE A 59 7.96 10.62 9.50
C PHE A 59 9.03 10.80 10.58
N SER A 60 9.90 9.85 10.84
CA SER A 60 10.85 9.91 11.95
C SER A 60 12.24 9.41 11.61
N GLU A 61 13.23 9.76 12.44
CA GLU A 61 14.62 9.30 12.33
C GLU A 61 14.73 7.76 12.37
N SER A 62 13.87 7.09 13.15
CA SER A 62 13.84 5.63 13.24
C SER A 62 13.16 4.95 12.07
N GLN A 63 12.46 5.69 11.22
CA GLN A 63 11.77 5.14 10.03
C GLN A 63 12.70 5.21 8.83
N GLU A 64 12.92 4.06 8.23
CA GLU A 64 13.57 3.94 6.93
C GLU A 64 12.50 3.83 5.83
N GLU A 65 12.66 4.61 4.79
CA GLU A 65 11.86 4.52 3.57
C GLU A 65 12.78 4.17 2.42
N LEU A 66 12.71 2.92 1.98
CA LEU A 66 13.48 2.44 0.83
C LEU A 66 12.67 2.65 -0.44
N VAL A 67 13.23 3.39 -1.38
CA VAL A 67 12.58 3.76 -2.65
C VAL A 67 13.40 3.19 -3.80
N THR A 68 12.80 2.31 -4.61
CA THR A 68 13.47 1.83 -5.83
C THR A 68 13.42 2.90 -6.92
N ASP A 69 14.38 2.86 -7.83
CA ASP A 69 14.27 3.61 -9.07
C ASP A 69 13.10 3.09 -9.92
N PRO A 70 12.58 3.85 -10.88
CA PRO A 70 11.65 3.34 -11.86
C PRO A 70 12.25 2.16 -12.64
N GLN A 71 11.68 0.97 -12.47
CA GLN A 71 12.18 -0.28 -13.06
C GLN A 71 11.27 -0.75 -14.20
N PRO A 72 11.80 -1.49 -15.19
CA PRO A 72 11.02 -1.94 -16.36
C PRO A 72 10.04 -3.08 -16.04
N SER A 73 10.08 -3.65 -14.86
CA SER A 73 9.18 -4.74 -14.44
C SER A 73 9.11 -4.91 -12.93
N VAL A 74 8.08 -5.59 -12.46
CA VAL A 74 7.91 -5.99 -11.06
C VAL A 74 9.13 -6.78 -10.55
N ASN A 75 9.63 -7.74 -11.31
CA ASN A 75 10.80 -8.54 -10.93
C ASN A 75 12.04 -7.65 -10.73
N ALA A 76 12.29 -6.72 -11.65
CA ALA A 76 13.42 -5.80 -11.52
C ALA A 76 13.27 -4.86 -10.31
N ALA A 77 12.05 -4.41 -10.00
CA ALA A 77 11.77 -3.60 -8.81
C ALA A 77 12.02 -4.40 -7.51
N LEU A 78 11.57 -5.65 -7.45
CA LEU A 78 11.83 -6.55 -6.31
C LEU A 78 13.33 -6.86 -6.15
N ASP A 79 14.06 -7.07 -7.25
CA ASP A 79 15.50 -7.30 -7.22
C ASP A 79 16.25 -6.07 -6.69
N GLN A 80 15.85 -4.86 -7.08
CA GLN A 80 16.44 -3.65 -6.53
C GLN A 80 16.05 -3.45 -5.06
N LEU A 81 14.79 -3.68 -4.69
CA LEU A 81 14.36 -3.60 -3.28
C LEU A 81 15.19 -4.55 -2.42
N LYS A 82 15.46 -5.78 -2.88
CA LYS A 82 16.35 -6.73 -2.21
C LYS A 82 17.77 -6.18 -2.02
N GLN A 83 18.31 -5.48 -3.02
CA GLN A 83 19.64 -4.85 -2.90
C GLN A 83 19.62 -3.73 -1.86
N LEU A 84 18.56 -2.91 -1.84
CA LEU A 84 18.42 -1.83 -0.86
C LEU A 84 18.26 -2.37 0.57
N GLN A 85 17.41 -3.39 0.77
CA GLN A 85 17.24 -4.08 2.06
C GLN A 85 18.55 -4.71 2.55
N THR A 86 19.29 -5.30 1.64
CA THR A 86 20.61 -5.87 1.94
C THR A 86 21.59 -4.80 2.41
N ARG A 87 21.63 -3.67 1.69
CA ARG A 87 22.48 -2.54 2.05
C ARG A 87 22.07 -1.91 3.38
N LEU A 88 20.77 -1.70 3.63
CA LEU A 88 20.27 -1.21 4.91
C LEU A 88 20.68 -2.15 6.06
N THR A 89 20.43 -3.46 5.89
CA THR A 89 20.70 -4.47 6.91
C THR A 89 22.18 -4.54 7.28
N ALA A 90 23.10 -4.35 6.31
CA ALA A 90 24.54 -4.31 6.55
C ALA A 90 25.00 -3.11 7.42
N HIS A 91 24.20 -2.03 7.45
CA HIS A 91 24.50 -0.81 8.21
C HIS A 91 23.71 -0.69 9.52
N LEU A 92 22.82 -1.63 9.85
CA LEU A 92 22.17 -1.67 11.16
C LEU A 92 23.20 -1.89 12.27
N LYS A 93 23.02 -1.21 13.41
CA LYS A 93 23.83 -1.45 14.59
C LYS A 93 23.61 -2.89 15.10
N THR A 94 24.52 -3.39 15.93
CA THR A 94 24.43 -4.77 16.44
C THR A 94 23.16 -5.04 17.23
N ASP A 95 22.65 -4.02 17.89
CA ASP A 95 21.43 -4.03 18.71
C ASP A 95 20.18 -3.52 17.95
N GLU A 96 20.27 -3.31 16.65
CA GLU A 96 19.11 -2.92 15.81
C GLU A 96 18.61 -4.08 14.95
N ILE A 97 17.31 -4.06 14.72
CA ILE A 97 16.62 -4.87 13.70
C ILE A 97 15.61 -3.98 12.96
N ILE A 98 15.19 -4.40 11.78
CA ILE A 98 14.01 -3.87 11.11
C ILE A 98 12.78 -4.54 11.72
N TRP A 99 11.78 -3.72 12.04
CA TRP A 99 10.48 -4.15 12.53
C TRP A 99 9.62 -4.60 11.33
N PRO A 100 9.15 -5.86 11.30
CA PRO A 100 8.56 -6.44 10.08
C PRO A 100 7.04 -6.23 9.97
N LEU A 101 6.43 -5.39 10.82
CA LEU A 101 4.99 -5.17 10.86
C LEU A 101 4.63 -3.73 10.52
N SER A 102 3.49 -3.54 9.87
CA SER A 102 2.95 -2.20 9.56
C SER A 102 2.53 -1.42 10.79
N MET A 103 2.02 -2.09 11.82
CA MET A 103 1.76 -1.44 13.09
C MET A 103 3.08 -1.25 13.84
N PRO A 104 3.35 -0.06 14.39
CA PRO A 104 4.59 0.22 15.10
C PRO A 104 4.74 -0.67 16.33
N PRO A 105 5.97 -0.83 16.87
CA PRO A 105 6.18 -1.45 18.18
C PRO A 105 5.48 -0.65 19.27
N TYR A 106 5.37 -1.23 20.48
CA TYR A 106 4.91 -0.47 21.64
C TYR A 106 5.73 0.81 21.80
N MET A 107 5.03 1.93 21.92
CA MET A 107 5.65 3.23 22.11
C MET A 107 5.46 3.70 23.55
N ALA A 108 6.57 3.92 24.25
CA ALA A 108 6.60 4.61 25.52
C ALA A 108 6.54 6.14 25.32
N ASP A 109 6.26 6.89 26.38
CA ASP A 109 6.27 8.35 26.35
C ASP A 109 7.62 8.94 25.85
N SER A 110 8.72 8.21 26.11
CA SER A 110 10.05 8.58 25.61
C SER A 110 10.14 8.48 24.07
N ASP A 111 9.50 7.49 23.48
CA ASP A 111 9.49 7.31 22.01
C ASP A 111 8.66 8.42 21.36
N VAL A 112 7.49 8.73 21.93
CA VAL A 112 6.66 9.85 21.48
C VAL A 112 7.42 11.18 21.57
N THR A 113 8.13 11.39 22.69
CA THR A 113 8.98 12.59 22.89
C THR A 113 10.10 12.65 21.86
N TYR A 114 10.75 11.51 21.57
CA TYR A 114 11.79 11.43 20.57
C TYR A 114 11.24 11.78 19.18
N LEU A 115 10.15 11.15 18.75
CA LEU A 115 9.49 11.44 17.48
C LEU A 115 9.13 12.92 17.32
N ALA A 116 8.57 13.52 18.38
CA ALA A 116 8.14 14.94 18.34
C ALA A 116 9.30 15.92 18.15
N ASN A 117 10.53 15.53 18.48
CA ASN A 117 11.69 16.43 18.48
C ASN A 117 12.77 16.06 17.43
N HIS A 118 12.68 14.91 16.80
CA HIS A 118 13.68 14.44 15.82
C HIS A 118 13.06 14.29 14.44
N PHE A 119 12.96 15.43 13.74
CA PHE A 119 12.56 15.49 12.34
C PHE A 119 13.78 15.82 11.50
N GLU A 120 14.12 14.94 10.59
CA GLU A 120 15.28 15.10 9.75
C GLU A 120 15.17 16.27 8.75
N ARG A 121 13.93 16.64 8.37
CA ARG A 121 13.63 17.74 7.46
C ARG A 121 12.92 18.87 8.20
N PRO A 122 13.63 19.97 8.58
CA PRO A 122 13.05 21.02 9.42
C PRO A 122 11.76 21.67 8.90
N TRP A 123 11.62 21.79 7.55
CA TRP A 123 10.41 22.37 6.94
C TRP A 123 9.18 21.46 7.08
N TYR A 124 9.34 20.17 7.34
CA TYR A 124 8.25 19.26 7.67
C TYR A 124 7.83 19.36 9.14
N ALA A 125 8.62 19.99 10.00
CA ALA A 125 8.32 20.04 11.43
C ALA A 125 6.97 20.68 11.73
N ASP A 126 6.63 21.78 11.05
CA ASP A 126 5.36 22.46 11.24
C ASP A 126 4.20 21.68 10.64
N TYR A 127 4.37 21.08 9.47
CA TYR A 127 3.39 20.19 8.85
C TYR A 127 3.09 18.99 9.76
N ARG A 128 4.12 18.34 10.29
CA ARG A 128 3.96 17.18 11.19
C ARG A 128 3.28 17.53 12.50
N LYS A 129 3.50 18.72 13.05
CA LYS A 129 2.73 19.21 14.21
C LYS A 129 1.24 19.28 13.91
N ILE A 130 0.87 19.82 12.74
CA ILE A 130 -0.52 19.87 12.29
C ILE A 130 -1.10 18.47 12.15
N LEU A 131 -0.38 17.54 11.55
CA LEU A 131 -0.83 16.16 11.41
C LEU A 131 -1.01 15.47 12.78
N ILE A 132 -0.10 15.67 13.71
CA ILE A 132 -0.19 15.13 15.06
C ILE A 132 -1.41 15.70 15.81
N GLU A 133 -1.68 17.00 15.65
CA GLU A 133 -2.86 17.64 16.25
C GLU A 133 -4.17 17.10 15.67
N ARG A 134 -4.21 16.81 14.36
CA ARG A 134 -5.41 16.30 13.67
C ARG A 134 -5.68 14.83 13.91
N TYR A 135 -4.65 14.01 13.84
CA TYR A 135 -4.76 12.54 13.73
C TYR A 135 -4.10 11.79 14.88
N GLY A 136 -3.31 12.45 15.70
CA GLY A 136 -2.47 11.81 16.74
C GLY A 136 -1.15 11.26 16.17
N TYR A 137 -0.26 10.81 17.06
CA TYR A 137 1.04 10.25 16.67
C TYR A 137 0.91 8.92 15.93
N TYR A 138 -0.01 8.09 16.41
CA TYR A 138 -0.06 6.67 16.05
C TYR A 138 -0.35 6.43 14.58
N GLN A 139 -1.22 7.25 13.97
CA GLN A 139 -1.59 7.12 12.55
C GLN A 139 -0.41 7.35 11.61
N HIS A 140 0.49 8.28 11.96
CA HIS A 140 1.60 8.68 11.08
C HIS A 140 2.84 7.81 11.21
N ILE A 141 2.88 6.93 12.20
CA ILE A 141 3.97 5.98 12.37
C ILE A 141 3.62 4.57 11.91
N MET A 142 2.40 4.35 11.42
CA MET A 142 2.07 3.14 10.67
C MET A 142 2.87 3.12 9.38
N THR A 143 3.45 1.99 9.06
CA THR A 143 4.25 1.79 7.86
C THR A 143 3.51 0.96 6.82
N GLY A 144 3.93 1.04 5.57
CA GLY A 144 3.30 0.31 4.49
C GLY A 144 4.17 0.26 3.25
N ILE A 145 3.59 -0.31 2.20
CA ILE A 145 4.25 -0.42 0.91
C ILE A 145 3.43 0.31 -0.13
N HIS A 146 4.11 1.16 -0.89
CA HIS A 146 3.55 1.87 -2.02
C HIS A 146 4.12 1.31 -3.32
N VAL A 147 3.25 1.15 -4.31
CA VAL A 147 3.65 0.71 -5.65
C VAL A 147 3.38 1.83 -6.63
N ASN A 148 4.43 2.35 -7.24
CA ASN A 148 4.36 3.34 -8.31
C ASN A 148 4.27 2.60 -9.65
N PHE A 149 3.31 2.98 -10.49
CA PHE A 149 3.04 2.30 -11.73
C PHE A 149 2.72 3.28 -12.84
N SER A 150 3.46 3.21 -13.94
CA SER A 150 3.14 3.90 -15.19
C SER A 150 2.77 2.91 -16.28
N LEU A 151 1.71 3.24 -17.02
CA LEU A 151 1.15 2.38 -18.06
C LEU A 151 1.98 2.48 -19.35
N SER A 152 2.38 1.35 -19.92
CA SER A 152 3.13 1.31 -21.17
C SER A 152 2.30 1.75 -22.36
N ASP A 153 2.98 2.24 -23.41
CA ASP A 153 2.32 2.57 -24.67
C ASP A 153 1.83 1.33 -25.40
N THR A 154 2.43 0.17 -25.18
CA THR A 154 1.98 -1.12 -25.73
C THR A 154 0.54 -1.44 -25.34
N VAL A 155 0.13 -1.08 -24.12
CA VAL A 155 -1.24 -1.29 -23.62
C VAL A 155 -2.12 -0.06 -23.86
N SER A 156 -1.61 1.15 -23.61
CA SER A 156 -2.43 2.36 -23.67
C SER A 156 -2.77 2.78 -25.11
N ALA A 157 -1.84 2.69 -26.06
CA ALA A 157 -2.09 3.14 -27.44
C ALA A 157 -3.23 2.40 -28.13
N PRO A 158 -3.33 1.05 -28.11
CA PRO A 158 -4.46 0.35 -28.72
C PRO A 158 -5.82 0.71 -28.09
N LEU A 159 -5.87 0.97 -26.78
CA LEU A 159 -7.10 1.37 -26.09
C LEU A 159 -7.54 2.79 -26.50
N LEU A 160 -6.59 3.71 -26.67
CA LEU A 160 -6.86 5.07 -27.15
C LEU A 160 -7.26 5.08 -28.60
N ASP A 161 -6.53 4.35 -29.47
CA ASP A 161 -6.79 4.26 -30.91
C ASP A 161 -8.17 3.63 -31.21
N SER A 162 -8.63 2.71 -30.37
CA SER A 162 -9.96 2.12 -30.48
C SER A 162 -11.10 3.07 -30.11
N GLY A 163 -10.79 4.19 -29.43
CA GLY A 163 -11.77 5.12 -28.89
C GLY A 163 -12.45 4.61 -27.60
N ALA A 164 -11.93 3.55 -26.97
CA ALA A 164 -12.45 3.05 -25.69
C ALA A 164 -12.29 4.09 -24.57
N TYR A 165 -11.25 4.91 -24.66
CA TYR A 165 -10.97 6.00 -23.73
C TYR A 165 -10.66 7.30 -24.51
N PRO A 166 -11.12 8.48 -24.01
CA PRO A 166 -10.90 9.74 -24.71
C PRO A 166 -9.44 10.20 -24.69
N ASP A 167 -8.70 9.86 -23.64
CA ASP A 167 -7.30 10.24 -23.45
C ASP A 167 -6.61 9.37 -22.37
N ARG A 168 -5.30 9.58 -22.19
CA ARG A 168 -4.48 8.82 -21.22
C ARG A 168 -4.90 9.10 -19.75
N ASN A 169 -5.36 10.30 -19.45
CA ASN A 169 -5.84 10.63 -18.10
C ASN A 169 -7.08 9.84 -17.72
N ALA A 170 -7.99 9.62 -18.68
CA ALA A 170 -9.17 8.78 -18.46
C ALA A 170 -8.81 7.31 -18.19
N LEU A 171 -7.76 6.78 -18.84
CA LEU A 171 -7.22 5.45 -18.54
C LEU A 171 -6.76 5.37 -17.07
N TYR A 172 -5.89 6.29 -16.66
CA TYR A 172 -5.37 6.31 -15.29
C TYR A 172 -6.48 6.52 -14.27
N PHE A 173 -7.46 7.36 -14.58
CA PHE A 173 -8.57 7.61 -13.66
C PHE A 173 -9.50 6.41 -13.53
N GLN A 174 -9.71 5.63 -14.61
CA GLN A 174 -10.44 4.37 -14.55
C GLN A 174 -9.71 3.35 -13.69
N ILE A 175 -8.39 3.22 -13.83
CA ILE A 175 -7.57 2.36 -12.96
C ILE A 175 -7.70 2.79 -11.50
N LEU A 176 -7.53 4.09 -11.21
CA LEU A 176 -7.68 4.64 -9.86
C LEU A 176 -9.02 4.23 -9.23
N LYS A 177 -10.12 4.45 -9.93
CA LYS A 177 -11.47 4.14 -9.42
C LYS A 177 -11.67 2.65 -9.21
N GLN A 178 -11.36 1.83 -10.21
CA GLN A 178 -11.68 0.41 -10.16
C GLN A 178 -10.78 -0.35 -9.19
N VAL A 179 -9.47 -0.04 -9.11
CA VAL A 179 -8.59 -0.60 -8.09
C VAL A 179 -9.01 -0.12 -6.69
N SER A 180 -9.42 1.14 -6.53
CA SER A 180 -9.96 1.61 -5.24
C SER A 180 -11.25 0.89 -4.85
N LYS A 181 -12.13 0.58 -5.81
CA LYS A 181 -13.33 -0.24 -5.57
C LYS A 181 -12.97 -1.62 -5.05
N TYR A 182 -11.99 -2.27 -5.66
CA TYR A 182 -11.55 -3.62 -5.31
C TYR A 182 -10.44 -3.67 -4.24
N ARG A 183 -10.11 -2.54 -3.61
CA ARG A 183 -9.13 -2.49 -2.50
C ARG A 183 -9.43 -3.51 -1.41
N TRP A 184 -10.71 -3.82 -1.15
CA TRP A 184 -11.11 -4.80 -0.16
C TRP A 184 -10.50 -6.18 -0.40
N LEU A 185 -10.23 -6.56 -1.67
CA LEU A 185 -9.58 -7.83 -2.01
C LEU A 185 -8.12 -7.84 -1.53
N ILE A 186 -7.38 -6.76 -1.78
CA ILE A 186 -6.01 -6.58 -1.28
C ILE A 186 -5.99 -6.64 0.26
N THR A 187 -6.91 -5.92 0.91
CA THR A 187 -7.04 -5.92 2.37
C THR A 187 -7.40 -7.31 2.92
N TYR A 188 -8.27 -8.05 2.25
CA TYR A 188 -8.64 -9.41 2.65
C TYR A 188 -7.46 -10.37 2.59
N LEU A 189 -6.70 -10.36 1.49
CA LEU A 189 -5.62 -11.29 1.22
C LEU A 189 -4.34 -10.93 1.97
N PHE A 190 -3.95 -9.66 1.89
CA PHE A 190 -2.64 -9.15 2.28
C PHE A 190 -2.67 -8.23 3.50
N GLY A 191 -3.82 -8.01 4.13
CA GLY A 191 -3.89 -7.32 5.41
C GLY A 191 -3.08 -8.08 6.47
N ALA A 192 -2.14 -7.38 7.12
CA ALA A 192 -1.15 -7.97 8.01
C ALA A 192 -0.92 -7.13 9.29
N SER A 193 -1.92 -6.34 9.69
CA SER A 193 -1.84 -5.50 10.88
C SER A 193 -2.99 -5.78 11.86
N PRO A 194 -3.03 -7.00 12.46
CA PRO A 194 -4.17 -7.43 13.27
C PRO A 194 -4.21 -6.84 14.67
N ILE A 195 -3.08 -6.37 15.20
CA ILE A 195 -2.91 -5.89 16.57
C ILE A 195 -2.30 -4.49 16.58
N THR A 196 -2.75 -3.66 17.48
CA THR A 196 -2.05 -2.43 17.88
C THR A 196 -1.37 -2.66 19.22
N GLU A 197 -0.07 -2.36 19.33
CA GLU A 197 0.70 -2.53 20.57
C GLU A 197 0.35 -1.47 21.63
N ASN A 198 -0.07 -0.29 21.21
CA ASN A 198 -0.59 0.76 22.09
C ASN A 198 -2.11 0.82 22.04
N PRO A 199 -2.76 1.31 23.10
CA PRO A 199 -4.16 1.71 23.01
C PRO A 199 -4.37 2.67 21.86
N ILE A 200 -5.43 2.46 21.09
CA ILE A 200 -5.82 3.38 20.02
C ILE A 200 -6.13 4.74 20.64
N ASP A 201 -5.57 5.82 20.09
CA ASP A 201 -5.82 7.19 20.53
C ASP A 201 -7.33 7.49 20.53
N ASP A 202 -7.85 8.16 21.56
CA ASP A 202 -9.26 8.52 21.70
C ASP A 202 -9.80 9.27 20.47
N ARG A 203 -8.95 10.02 19.76
CA ARG A 203 -9.27 10.67 18.49
C ARG A 203 -9.60 9.69 17.37
N MET A 204 -9.00 8.50 17.41
CA MET A 204 -9.34 7.38 16.52
C MET A 204 -10.56 6.62 17.04
N LEU A 205 -10.73 6.52 18.36
CA LEU A 205 -11.81 5.80 19.04
C LEU A 205 -13.19 6.46 18.89
N GLU A 206 -13.28 7.78 18.73
CA GLU A 206 -14.56 8.44 18.44
C GLU A 206 -15.32 7.81 17.28
N ARG A 207 -14.63 7.03 16.46
CA ARG A 207 -15.19 6.41 15.28
C ARG A 207 -15.60 4.94 15.49
N ARG A 208 -14.92 4.19 16.35
CA ARG A 208 -15.05 2.73 16.41
C ARG A 208 -14.69 2.12 17.78
N SER A 209 -15.22 2.63 18.86
CA SER A 209 -15.02 2.09 20.24
C SER A 209 -15.52 0.64 20.44
N ASP A 210 -16.25 0.10 19.45
CA ASP A 210 -16.81 -1.24 19.44
C ASP A 210 -15.86 -2.32 18.88
N ILE A 211 -14.74 -1.90 18.25
CA ILE A 211 -13.83 -2.83 17.59
C ILE A 211 -13.01 -3.61 18.62
N LYS A 212 -13.05 -4.92 18.48
CA LYS A 212 -12.21 -5.84 19.23
C LYS A 212 -11.14 -6.41 18.30
N GLN A 213 -9.88 -6.30 18.74
CA GLN A 213 -8.79 -7.01 18.06
C GLN A 213 -8.76 -8.50 18.43
N PRO A 214 -8.17 -9.38 17.58
CA PRO A 214 -7.49 -9.01 16.34
C PRO A 214 -8.46 -8.67 15.20
N VAL A 215 -8.00 -7.79 14.29
CA VAL A 215 -8.67 -7.45 13.04
C VAL A 215 -7.81 -7.91 11.83
N ARG A 216 -8.27 -7.74 10.59
CA ARG A 216 -7.40 -8.06 9.43
C ARG A 216 -6.31 -7.03 9.24
N SER A 217 -6.68 -5.76 9.21
CA SER A 217 -5.74 -4.68 9.02
C SER A 217 -6.21 -3.38 9.67
N TRP A 218 -5.59 -3.04 10.79
CA TRP A 218 -5.77 -1.71 11.38
C TRP A 218 -5.35 -0.62 10.40
N ARG A 219 -4.20 -0.78 9.74
CA ARG A 219 -3.65 0.20 8.81
C ARG A 219 -4.60 0.51 7.66
N SER A 220 -5.24 -0.49 7.07
CA SER A 220 -6.15 -0.33 5.92
C SER A 220 -7.57 0.10 6.29
N SER A 221 -7.87 0.22 7.59
CA SER A 221 -9.20 0.61 8.10
C SER A 221 -9.36 2.13 8.22
N SER A 222 -10.59 2.56 8.53
CA SER A 222 -10.89 3.96 8.86
C SER A 222 -10.24 4.43 10.18
N ALA A 223 -9.79 3.52 11.03
CA ALA A 223 -9.02 3.80 12.25
C ALA A 223 -7.51 3.81 12.00
N GLY A 224 -7.08 3.45 10.80
CA GLY A 224 -5.70 3.43 10.37
C GLY A 224 -5.33 4.63 9.51
N PHE A 225 -4.60 4.36 8.42
CA PHE A 225 -4.11 5.38 7.50
C PHE A 225 -5.23 5.87 6.55
N ALA A 226 -6.12 6.71 7.07
CA ALA A 226 -7.29 7.22 6.37
C ALA A 226 -7.63 8.67 6.77
N ASN A 227 -8.17 9.42 5.83
CA ASN A 227 -8.74 10.73 6.15
C ASN A 227 -10.06 10.61 6.92
N HIS A 228 -10.46 11.71 7.55
CA HIS A 228 -11.77 11.81 8.18
C HIS A 228 -12.89 11.55 7.15
N ARG A 229 -13.96 10.86 7.56
CA ARG A 229 -15.09 10.50 6.68
C ARG A 229 -15.84 11.70 6.06
N SER A 230 -15.67 12.91 6.59
CA SER A 230 -16.19 14.14 6.00
C SER A 230 -15.47 14.54 4.71
N ILE A 231 -14.26 14.01 4.46
CA ILE A 231 -13.52 14.27 3.24
C ILE A 231 -14.14 13.42 2.12
N GLN A 232 -15.07 14.04 1.41
CA GLN A 232 -15.70 13.43 0.23
C GLN A 232 -15.18 14.10 -1.03
N LEU A 233 -14.85 13.29 -2.02
CA LEU A 233 -14.30 13.73 -3.29
C LEU A 233 -15.26 13.37 -4.43
N ASP A 234 -15.14 14.06 -5.56
CA ASP A 234 -15.93 13.82 -6.75
C ASP A 234 -15.20 12.91 -7.74
N PHE A 235 -15.68 11.68 -7.86
CA PHE A 235 -15.12 10.66 -8.76
C PHE A 235 -15.75 10.63 -10.15
N THR A 236 -16.46 11.69 -10.56
CA THR A 236 -17.09 11.77 -11.88
C THR A 236 -16.05 11.70 -13.01
N ASN A 237 -15.00 12.50 -12.90
CA ASN A 237 -13.82 12.49 -13.79
C ASN A 237 -12.60 13.03 -13.05
N LEU A 238 -11.42 12.97 -13.68
CA LEU A 238 -10.18 13.41 -13.06
C LEU A 238 -10.18 14.89 -12.68
N ASP A 239 -10.72 15.76 -13.54
CA ASP A 239 -10.74 17.21 -13.28
C ASP A 239 -11.61 17.53 -12.06
N ASN A 240 -12.79 16.92 -11.95
CA ASN A 240 -13.67 17.09 -10.79
C ASN A 240 -13.02 16.52 -9.51
N PHE A 241 -12.35 15.37 -9.62
CA PHE A 241 -11.63 14.77 -8.51
C PHE A 241 -10.54 15.71 -7.98
N LEU A 242 -9.71 16.26 -8.87
CA LEU A 242 -8.66 17.20 -8.50
C LEU A 242 -9.23 18.53 -7.95
N ALA A 243 -10.29 19.05 -8.56
CA ALA A 243 -10.97 20.25 -8.07
C ALA A 243 -11.54 20.02 -6.67
N SER A 244 -12.15 18.86 -6.41
CA SER A 244 -12.67 18.55 -5.08
C SER A 244 -11.58 18.40 -4.01
N LEU A 245 -10.35 17.97 -4.37
CA LEU A 245 -9.20 18.01 -3.47
C LEU A 245 -8.78 19.45 -3.13
N ASP A 246 -8.73 20.31 -4.14
CA ASP A 246 -8.40 21.73 -3.91
C ASP A 246 -9.45 22.43 -3.03
N ASP A 247 -10.73 22.15 -3.25
CA ASP A 247 -11.82 22.65 -2.40
C ASP A 247 -11.64 22.23 -0.92
N ARG A 248 -11.12 21.01 -0.65
CA ARG A 248 -10.83 20.55 0.72
C ARG A 248 -9.61 21.26 1.32
N ILE A 249 -8.60 21.56 0.51
CA ILE A 249 -7.43 22.35 0.94
C ILE A 249 -7.84 23.79 1.23
N ASP A 250 -8.59 24.42 0.34
CA ASP A 250 -9.08 25.80 0.50
C ASP A 250 -10.02 25.93 1.70
N ALA A 251 -10.81 24.90 2.01
CA ALA A 251 -11.66 24.85 3.21
C ALA A 251 -10.86 24.61 4.51
N GLY A 252 -9.57 24.24 4.42
CA GLY A 252 -8.74 23.89 5.56
C GLY A 252 -9.00 22.48 6.12
N ASP A 253 -9.76 21.65 5.41
CA ASP A 253 -10.00 20.24 5.74
C ASP A 253 -8.73 19.39 5.52
N LEU A 254 -7.94 19.75 4.51
CA LEU A 254 -6.61 19.21 4.23
C LEU A 254 -5.58 20.35 4.28
N TYR A 255 -4.36 20.08 4.72
CA TYR A 255 -3.26 21.03 4.70
C TYR A 255 -2.72 21.21 3.27
N ASP A 256 -2.45 20.10 2.63
CA ASP A 256 -2.07 20.01 1.22
C ASP A 256 -2.45 18.63 0.66
N LEU A 257 -2.04 18.36 -0.57
CA LEU A 257 -2.34 17.10 -1.26
C LEU A 257 -1.68 15.87 -0.64
N SER A 258 -0.55 16.02 0.07
CA SER A 258 0.11 14.91 0.75
C SER A 258 -0.71 14.40 1.94
N GLU A 259 -1.61 15.22 2.48
CA GLU A 259 -2.56 14.82 3.52
C GLU A 259 -3.76 14.01 2.97
N TYR A 260 -3.90 13.86 1.67
CA TYR A 260 -4.91 12.94 1.13
C TYR A 260 -4.43 11.49 1.21
N TYR A 261 -5.03 10.73 2.11
CA TYR A 261 -4.71 9.32 2.39
C TYR A 261 -5.58 8.34 1.58
N GLY A 262 -5.86 8.68 0.33
CA GLY A 262 -6.54 7.77 -0.58
C GLY A 262 -5.72 6.53 -0.92
N PRO A 263 -6.38 5.42 -1.30
CA PRO A 263 -5.71 4.17 -1.64
C PRO A 263 -4.85 4.28 -2.91
N VAL A 264 -5.18 5.20 -3.79
CA VAL A 264 -4.45 5.46 -5.03
C VAL A 264 -4.30 6.97 -5.20
N ARG A 265 -3.07 7.43 -5.40
CA ARG A 265 -2.75 8.83 -5.71
C ARG A 265 -2.37 8.99 -7.17
N VAL A 266 -2.82 10.10 -7.74
CA VAL A 266 -2.37 10.56 -9.05
C VAL A 266 -1.07 11.34 -8.90
N LYS A 267 -0.05 10.95 -9.65
CA LYS A 267 1.23 11.68 -9.73
C LYS A 267 1.36 12.34 -11.10
N ALA A 268 1.66 13.64 -11.09
CA ALA A 268 1.85 14.46 -12.28
C ALA A 268 3.15 15.25 -12.19
N THR A 269 3.55 15.87 -13.29
CA THR A 269 4.84 16.58 -13.43
C THR A 269 5.00 17.74 -12.45
N ASP A 270 3.88 18.35 -12.01
CA ASP A 270 3.87 19.46 -11.06
C ASP A 270 2.86 19.16 -9.96
N ALA A 271 3.38 18.60 -8.86
CA ALA A 271 2.57 18.05 -7.78
C ALA A 271 1.87 19.11 -6.91
N TYR A 272 2.30 20.38 -6.98
CA TYR A 272 1.89 21.40 -6.01
C TYR A 272 0.70 22.27 -6.43
N HIS A 273 0.30 22.23 -7.71
CA HIS A 273 -0.84 23.01 -8.20
C HIS A 273 -1.75 22.18 -9.10
N SER A 274 -3.04 22.11 -8.76
CA SER A 274 -4.07 21.40 -9.54
C SER A 274 -4.14 21.85 -11.00
N GLN A 275 -3.90 23.14 -11.27
CA GLN A 275 -3.91 23.72 -12.61
C GLN A 275 -2.85 23.14 -13.56
N HIS A 276 -1.84 22.43 -13.03
CA HIS A 276 -0.75 21.84 -13.81
C HIS A 276 -0.83 20.30 -13.90
N ARG A 277 -1.88 19.67 -13.33
CA ARG A 277 -2.04 18.21 -13.31
C ARG A 277 -2.75 17.65 -14.53
N HIS A 278 -2.69 18.34 -15.64
CA HIS A 278 -3.36 17.90 -16.87
C HIS A 278 -2.74 16.66 -17.53
N SER A 279 -1.63 16.14 -17.02
CA SER A 279 -1.00 14.93 -17.53
C SER A 279 -0.57 14.02 -16.38
N VAL A 280 -1.33 12.95 -16.17
CA VAL A 280 -0.96 11.88 -15.24
C VAL A 280 0.25 11.14 -15.79
N GLN A 281 1.32 11.06 -14.98
CA GLN A 281 2.51 10.31 -15.33
C GLN A 281 2.45 8.88 -14.81
N TYR A 282 2.03 8.72 -13.55
CA TYR A 282 1.88 7.41 -12.92
C TYR A 282 0.87 7.46 -11.77
N LEU A 283 0.52 6.29 -11.27
CA LEU A 283 -0.29 6.10 -10.06
C LEU A 283 0.57 5.53 -8.94
N GLU A 284 0.34 5.97 -7.72
CA GLU A 284 0.91 5.44 -6.50
C GLU A 284 -0.17 4.67 -5.74
N PHE A 285 -0.02 3.35 -5.66
CA PHE A 285 -0.91 2.47 -4.91
C PHE A 285 -0.39 2.32 -3.48
N ARG A 286 -1.16 2.75 -2.49
CA ARG A 286 -0.80 2.84 -1.06
C ARG A 286 -1.54 1.81 -0.21
N ILE A 287 -1.74 0.61 -0.74
CA ILE A 287 -2.76 -0.34 -0.28
C ILE A 287 -2.21 -1.58 0.42
N PHE A 288 -0.88 -1.75 0.49
CA PHE A 288 -0.27 -2.94 1.07
C PHE A 288 0.24 -2.71 2.49
N ASP A 289 -0.09 -3.65 3.40
CA ASP A 289 0.61 -3.83 4.66
C ASP A 289 1.95 -4.55 4.42
N LEU A 290 2.89 -4.44 5.37
CA LEU A 290 4.09 -5.25 5.36
C LEU A 290 3.74 -6.70 5.67
N ASN A 291 4.15 -7.62 4.79
CA ASN A 291 4.05 -9.05 5.00
C ASN A 291 5.26 -9.56 5.80
N PRO A 292 5.11 -9.90 7.09
CA PRO A 292 6.26 -10.31 7.90
C PRO A 292 6.82 -11.68 7.54
N PHE A 293 6.12 -12.45 6.71
CA PHE A 293 6.54 -13.78 6.28
C PHE A 293 7.46 -13.76 5.05
N THR A 294 7.70 -12.56 4.47
CA THR A 294 8.65 -12.36 3.38
C THR A 294 9.76 -11.40 3.79
N PRO A 295 11.01 -11.61 3.33
CA PRO A 295 12.14 -10.75 3.72
C PRO A 295 12.06 -9.33 3.13
N LEU A 296 11.22 -9.11 2.11
CA LEU A 296 11.03 -7.81 1.45
C LEU A 296 9.73 -7.11 1.87
N GLY A 297 8.99 -7.66 2.83
CA GLY A 297 7.70 -7.11 3.24
C GLY A 297 6.58 -7.23 2.20
N ILE A 298 6.89 -7.62 0.97
CA ILE A 298 5.95 -7.87 -0.13
C ILE A 298 6.49 -9.00 -1.02
N ASP A 299 5.60 -9.70 -1.71
CA ASP A 299 5.94 -10.78 -2.63
C ASP A 299 5.38 -10.55 -4.04
N GLN A 300 5.85 -11.39 -4.96
CA GLN A 300 5.41 -11.37 -6.36
C GLN A 300 3.88 -11.56 -6.48
N ASN A 301 3.28 -12.41 -5.63
CA ASN A 301 1.85 -12.71 -5.71
C ASN A 301 0.99 -11.47 -5.44
N ALA A 302 1.35 -10.68 -4.42
CA ALA A 302 0.64 -9.43 -4.09
C ALA A 302 0.71 -8.42 -5.26
N LEU A 303 1.86 -8.29 -5.90
CA LEU A 303 2.06 -7.40 -7.04
C LEU A 303 1.31 -7.91 -8.29
N THR A 304 1.28 -9.22 -8.51
CA THR A 304 0.51 -9.83 -9.60
C THR A 304 -0.99 -9.60 -9.44
N VAL A 305 -1.53 -9.69 -8.22
CA VAL A 305 -2.95 -9.34 -7.97
C VAL A 305 -3.22 -7.87 -8.32
N LEU A 306 -2.33 -6.95 -8.00
CA LEU A 306 -2.46 -5.54 -8.39
C LEU A 306 -2.47 -5.38 -9.92
N GLU A 307 -1.55 -6.04 -10.62
CA GLU A 307 -1.49 -5.97 -12.09
C GLU A 307 -2.74 -6.55 -12.74
N LEU A 308 -3.29 -7.65 -12.23
CA LEU A 308 -4.56 -8.22 -12.69
C LEU A 308 -5.73 -7.25 -12.46
N LEU A 309 -5.78 -6.54 -11.33
CA LEU A 309 -6.79 -5.51 -11.09
C LEU A 309 -6.64 -4.30 -12.03
N ILE A 310 -5.41 -3.92 -12.38
CA ILE A 310 -5.15 -2.87 -13.37
C ILE A 310 -5.66 -3.30 -14.74
N LEU A 311 -5.36 -4.52 -15.16
CA LEU A 311 -5.85 -5.08 -16.43
C LEU A 311 -7.38 -5.20 -16.46
N ASP A 312 -7.99 -5.63 -15.34
CA ASP A 312 -9.45 -5.66 -15.21
C ASP A 312 -10.05 -4.26 -15.41
N ALA A 313 -9.47 -3.23 -14.79
CA ALA A 313 -9.94 -1.87 -14.94
C ALA A 313 -9.87 -1.35 -16.38
N LEU A 314 -8.88 -1.80 -17.17
CA LEU A 314 -8.67 -1.38 -18.55
C LEU A 314 -9.54 -2.12 -19.56
N TYR A 315 -9.74 -3.44 -19.36
CA TYR A 315 -10.39 -4.31 -20.32
C TYR A 315 -11.82 -4.70 -19.96
N PHE A 316 -12.21 -4.54 -18.70
CA PHE A 316 -13.56 -4.73 -18.16
C PHE A 316 -14.01 -3.50 -17.35
N PRO A 317 -13.97 -2.27 -17.95
CA PRO A 317 -14.22 -1.06 -17.21
C PRO A 317 -15.65 -1.00 -16.68
N GLU A 318 -15.77 -0.69 -15.39
CA GLU A 318 -17.05 -0.47 -14.74
C GLU A 318 -17.43 1.03 -14.73
N THR A 319 -18.73 1.30 -14.78
CA THR A 319 -19.23 2.65 -14.52
C THR A 319 -19.34 2.86 -13.02
N LEU A 320 -18.45 3.69 -12.45
CA LEU A 320 -18.32 3.93 -11.02
C LEU A 320 -18.68 5.39 -10.71
N ASP A 321 -19.81 5.59 -10.05
CA ASP A 321 -20.27 6.89 -9.56
C ASP A 321 -19.81 7.16 -8.11
N ASN A 322 -20.04 8.36 -7.61
CA ASN A 322 -19.65 8.77 -6.27
C ASN A 322 -20.28 7.90 -5.17
N ALA A 323 -21.50 7.42 -5.36
CA ALA A 323 -22.17 6.55 -4.40
C ALA A 323 -21.49 5.17 -4.33
N THR A 324 -21.14 4.61 -5.48
CA THR A 324 -20.39 3.35 -5.57
C THR A 324 -19.01 3.49 -4.93
N MET A 325 -18.31 4.58 -5.19
CA MET A 325 -16.98 4.84 -4.59
C MET A 325 -17.08 4.99 -3.07
N GLN A 326 -18.08 5.71 -2.56
CA GLN A 326 -18.31 5.81 -1.12
C GLN A 326 -18.60 4.46 -0.48
N LYS A 327 -19.46 3.65 -1.13
CA LYS A 327 -19.76 2.29 -0.67
C LYS A 327 -18.52 1.39 -0.67
N SER A 328 -17.62 1.53 -1.64
CA SER A 328 -16.39 0.75 -1.68
C SER A 328 -15.45 1.03 -0.50
N ILE A 329 -15.41 2.30 -0.05
CA ILE A 329 -14.68 2.68 1.17
C ILE A 329 -15.27 1.96 2.40
N GLU A 330 -16.60 1.93 2.51
CA GLU A 330 -17.30 1.26 3.62
C GLU A 330 -17.09 -0.26 3.61
N ILE A 331 -17.10 -0.88 2.42
CA ILE A 331 -16.82 -2.32 2.25
C ILE A 331 -15.39 -2.62 2.68
N ASN A 332 -14.42 -1.84 2.21
CA ASN A 332 -13.02 -2.04 2.61
C ASN A 332 -12.85 -1.90 4.13
N ASP A 333 -13.45 -0.87 4.74
CA ASP A 333 -13.40 -0.67 6.19
C ASP A 333 -14.02 -1.85 6.95
N ALA A 334 -15.17 -2.32 6.51
CA ALA A 334 -15.83 -3.49 7.12
C ALA A 334 -14.95 -4.74 7.04
N ILE A 335 -14.26 -4.99 5.92
CA ILE A 335 -13.36 -6.14 5.75
C ILE A 335 -12.08 -5.96 6.57
N ALA A 336 -11.50 -4.77 6.58
CA ALA A 336 -10.30 -4.47 7.35
C ALA A 336 -10.50 -4.72 8.86
N LEU A 337 -11.69 -4.42 9.37
CA LEU A 337 -12.03 -4.51 10.79
C LEU A 337 -12.68 -5.85 11.18
N GLN A 338 -12.83 -6.81 10.26
CA GLN A 338 -13.26 -8.16 10.59
C GLN A 338 -12.16 -8.91 11.35
N HIS A 339 -12.58 -9.84 12.23
CA HIS A 339 -11.64 -10.82 12.76
C HIS A 339 -11.04 -11.67 11.61
N PRO A 340 -9.75 -11.99 11.64
CA PRO A 340 -9.06 -12.66 10.53
C PRO A 340 -9.66 -14.02 10.10
N ASP A 341 -10.33 -14.76 11.00
CA ASP A 341 -10.99 -16.02 10.66
C ASP A 341 -12.37 -15.85 10.00
N THR A 342 -12.86 -14.60 9.92
CA THR A 342 -14.17 -14.33 9.31
C THR A 342 -14.11 -14.59 7.80
N PRO A 343 -14.98 -15.45 7.26
CA PRO A 343 -15.03 -15.65 5.81
C PRO A 343 -15.38 -14.37 5.06
N LEU A 344 -14.98 -14.31 3.80
CA LEU A 344 -15.39 -13.23 2.91
C LEU A 344 -16.92 -13.22 2.79
N PRO A 345 -17.59 -12.05 2.93
CA PRO A 345 -19.05 -11.97 2.79
C PRO A 345 -19.55 -12.44 1.42
N ASP A 346 -20.75 -13.01 1.33
CA ASP A 346 -21.30 -13.58 0.10
C ASP A 346 -21.28 -12.62 -1.10
N ALA A 347 -21.53 -11.34 -0.86
CA ALA A 347 -21.50 -10.31 -1.90
C ALA A 347 -20.10 -10.18 -2.50
N GLN A 348 -19.05 -10.10 -1.65
CA GLN A 348 -17.66 -10.00 -2.08
C GLN A 348 -17.16 -11.33 -2.69
N GLN A 349 -17.64 -12.47 -2.22
CA GLN A 349 -17.38 -13.75 -2.89
C GLN A 349 -17.96 -13.79 -4.31
N ALA A 350 -19.13 -13.18 -4.53
CA ALA A 350 -19.72 -13.09 -5.86
C ALA A 350 -18.92 -12.15 -6.78
N GLU A 351 -18.50 -10.99 -6.26
CA GLU A 351 -17.60 -10.05 -6.98
C GLU A 351 -16.26 -10.71 -7.34
N LEU A 352 -15.65 -11.44 -6.40
CA LEU A 352 -14.39 -12.14 -6.67
C LEU A 352 -14.54 -13.23 -7.73
N ARG A 353 -15.63 -14.01 -7.71
CA ARG A 353 -15.89 -14.97 -8.79
C ARG A 353 -15.96 -14.30 -10.16
N GLN A 354 -16.58 -13.11 -10.25
CA GLN A 354 -16.60 -12.34 -11.50
C GLN A 354 -15.20 -11.88 -11.90
N LEU A 355 -14.40 -11.32 -10.97
CA LEU A 355 -13.02 -10.96 -11.22
C LEU A 355 -12.17 -12.15 -11.70
N LEU A 356 -12.33 -13.32 -11.07
CA LEU A 356 -11.62 -14.54 -11.49
C LEU A 356 -11.96 -14.97 -12.91
N GLU A 357 -13.22 -14.83 -13.33
CA GLU A 357 -13.59 -15.08 -14.73
C GLU A 357 -12.89 -14.09 -15.69
N HIS A 358 -12.82 -12.80 -15.31
CA HIS A 358 -12.08 -11.81 -16.09
C HIS A 358 -10.57 -12.13 -16.14
N PHE A 359 -9.96 -12.48 -15.01
CA PHE A 359 -8.55 -12.84 -14.92
C PHE A 359 -8.21 -14.06 -15.79
N LYS A 360 -9.07 -15.09 -15.79
CA LYS A 360 -8.92 -16.26 -16.66
C LYS A 360 -9.06 -15.90 -18.15
N LEU A 361 -9.96 -14.98 -18.49
CA LEU A 361 -10.08 -14.49 -19.87
C LEU A 361 -8.82 -13.72 -20.31
N LEU A 362 -8.28 -12.86 -19.45
CA LEU A 362 -7.02 -12.15 -19.69
C LEU A 362 -5.87 -13.14 -19.85
N GLN A 363 -5.74 -14.09 -18.92
CA GLN A 363 -4.74 -15.14 -18.94
C GLN A 363 -4.75 -15.95 -20.24
N ALA A 364 -5.94 -16.37 -20.67
CA ALA A 364 -6.07 -17.19 -21.89
C ALA A 364 -5.65 -16.46 -23.17
N GLN A 365 -5.60 -15.14 -23.16
CA GLN A 365 -5.25 -14.31 -24.31
C GLN A 365 -3.86 -13.69 -24.22
N ALA A 366 -3.26 -13.65 -23.04
CA ALA A 366 -1.90 -13.15 -22.85
C ALA A 366 -0.86 -14.19 -23.31
N ALA A 367 0.20 -13.74 -23.97
CA ALA A 367 1.26 -14.62 -24.47
C ALA A 367 2.04 -15.31 -23.35
N ASP A 368 2.18 -14.65 -22.20
CA ASP A 368 2.85 -15.11 -20.99
C ASP A 368 1.84 -15.39 -19.82
N GLY A 369 0.57 -15.56 -20.15
CA GLY A 369 -0.51 -15.75 -19.15
C GLY A 369 -0.30 -16.94 -18.21
N ALA A 370 0.56 -17.90 -18.58
CA ALA A 370 0.90 -19.03 -17.71
C ALA A 370 1.55 -18.57 -16.38
N GLU A 371 2.22 -17.43 -16.35
CA GLU A 371 2.84 -16.88 -15.14
C GLU A 371 1.80 -16.46 -14.09
N TRP A 372 0.56 -16.16 -14.50
CA TRP A 372 -0.53 -15.79 -13.60
C TRP A 372 -1.25 -16.98 -12.96
N GLN A 373 -1.00 -18.20 -13.43
CA GLN A 373 -1.74 -19.39 -13.01
C GLN A 373 -1.70 -19.58 -11.50
N THR A 374 -0.50 -19.51 -10.91
CA THR A 374 -0.34 -19.68 -9.46
C THR A 374 -1.14 -18.65 -8.68
N THR A 375 -1.08 -17.38 -9.07
CA THR A 375 -1.84 -16.31 -8.41
C THR A 375 -3.36 -16.52 -8.54
N ILE A 376 -3.85 -16.91 -9.72
CA ILE A 376 -5.27 -17.17 -9.93
C ILE A 376 -5.73 -18.38 -9.10
N ASP A 377 -4.94 -19.45 -9.04
CA ASP A 377 -5.22 -20.63 -8.22
C ASP A 377 -5.23 -20.27 -6.73
N ASP A 378 -4.29 -19.45 -6.27
CA ASP A 378 -4.21 -18.96 -4.90
C ASP A 378 -5.44 -18.08 -4.55
N LEU A 379 -5.88 -17.22 -5.46
CA LEU A 379 -7.09 -16.43 -5.27
C LEU A 379 -8.33 -17.31 -5.13
N GLU A 380 -8.46 -18.37 -5.95
CA GLU A 380 -9.57 -19.33 -5.85
C GLU A 380 -9.52 -20.06 -4.50
N ASN A 381 -8.35 -20.48 -4.05
CA ASN A 381 -8.15 -21.18 -2.79
C ASN A 381 -8.44 -20.27 -1.59
N ASN A 382 -7.97 -19.04 -1.58
CA ASN A 382 -8.13 -18.12 -0.46
C ASN A 382 -9.59 -17.70 -0.22
N VAL A 383 -10.46 -17.79 -1.22
CA VAL A 383 -11.92 -17.60 -1.03
C VAL A 383 -12.51 -18.73 -0.20
N VAL A 384 -12.00 -19.96 -0.44
CA VAL A 384 -12.50 -21.19 0.22
C VAL A 384 -11.77 -21.40 1.55
N HIS A 385 -10.55 -20.91 1.68
CA HIS A 385 -9.63 -21.15 2.79
C HIS A 385 -9.08 -19.85 3.39
N PRO A 386 -9.88 -19.07 4.16
CA PRO A 386 -9.43 -17.81 4.77
C PRO A 386 -8.22 -17.98 5.69
N GLN A 387 -7.91 -19.21 6.14
CA GLN A 387 -6.72 -19.52 6.92
C GLN A 387 -5.39 -19.24 6.21
N ASP A 388 -5.40 -19.10 4.88
CA ASP A 388 -4.18 -18.84 4.11
C ASP A 388 -3.88 -17.33 3.99
N THR A 389 -4.77 -16.44 4.48
CA THR A 389 -4.53 -15.00 4.51
C THR A 389 -3.47 -14.63 5.55
N ILE A 390 -2.70 -13.57 5.28
CA ILE A 390 -1.57 -13.17 6.15
C ILE A 390 -2.04 -12.87 7.57
N SER A 391 -3.14 -12.14 7.74
CA SER A 391 -3.68 -11.82 9.06
C SER A 391 -4.08 -13.06 9.86
N GLN A 392 -4.60 -14.10 9.19
CA GLN A 392 -4.95 -15.36 9.83
C GLN A 392 -3.69 -16.14 10.24
N GLN A 393 -2.65 -16.15 9.40
CA GLN A 393 -1.36 -16.75 9.73
C GLN A 393 -0.70 -16.08 10.94
N LEU A 394 -1.00 -14.81 11.21
CA LEU A 394 -0.49 -14.09 12.37
C LEU A 394 -1.19 -14.45 13.70
N LEU A 395 -2.42 -14.98 13.69
CA LEU A 395 -3.18 -15.28 14.90
C LEU A 395 -2.44 -16.18 15.90
N PRO A 396 -1.78 -17.29 15.48
CA PRO A 396 -1.05 -18.15 16.41
C PRO A 396 0.13 -17.45 17.11
N HIS A 397 0.57 -16.32 16.60
CA HIS A 397 1.70 -15.56 17.12
C HIS A 397 1.30 -14.43 18.08
N ILE A 398 -0.02 -14.20 18.25
CA ILE A 398 -0.53 -13.20 19.19
C ILE A 398 -0.51 -13.79 20.59
N HIS A 399 0.28 -13.20 21.48
CA HIS A 399 0.37 -13.56 22.89
C HIS A 399 0.15 -12.32 23.75
N ASP A 400 -0.74 -12.42 24.74
CA ASP A 400 -1.08 -11.31 25.65
C ASP A 400 -1.47 -10.02 24.88
N GLU A 401 -2.29 -10.20 23.82
CA GLU A 401 -2.74 -9.12 22.90
C GLU A 401 -1.58 -8.38 22.19
N SER A 402 -0.43 -9.02 21.97
CA SER A 402 0.76 -8.44 21.37
C SER A 402 1.38 -9.37 20.32
N LEU A 403 1.99 -8.79 19.29
CA LEU A 403 2.85 -9.43 18.30
C LEU A 403 4.33 -9.11 18.49
N GLN A 404 4.71 -8.37 19.55
CA GLN A 404 6.08 -7.90 19.73
C GLN A 404 7.10 -9.04 19.78
N ALA A 405 6.80 -10.15 20.47
CA ALA A 405 7.71 -11.29 20.53
C ALA A 405 7.96 -11.92 19.15
N PHE A 406 6.90 -12.10 18.38
CA PHE A 406 6.98 -12.57 17.00
C PHE A 406 7.78 -11.60 16.12
N ALA A 407 7.47 -10.30 16.17
CA ALA A 407 8.13 -9.30 15.35
C ALA A 407 9.64 -9.21 15.63
N VAL A 408 10.04 -9.28 16.92
CA VAL A 408 11.46 -9.32 17.31
C VAL A 408 12.15 -10.59 16.78
N GLN A 409 11.49 -11.74 16.90
CA GLN A 409 12.03 -12.99 16.36
C GLN A 409 12.21 -12.94 14.86
N GLN A 410 11.19 -12.46 14.14
CA GLN A 410 11.19 -12.36 12.69
C GLN A 410 12.20 -11.34 12.18
N GLY A 411 12.30 -10.15 12.80
CA GLY A 411 13.31 -9.15 12.44
C GLY A 411 14.75 -9.66 12.63
N LYS A 412 15.01 -10.42 13.71
CA LYS A 412 16.30 -11.11 13.90
C LYS A 412 16.57 -12.16 12.82
N HIS A 413 15.55 -12.93 12.46
CA HIS A 413 15.65 -13.95 11.43
C HIS A 413 16.03 -13.31 10.09
N TRP A 414 15.30 -12.27 9.66
CA TRP A 414 15.59 -11.57 8.40
C TRP A 414 16.96 -10.91 8.41
N LYS A 415 17.34 -10.26 9.51
CA LYS A 415 18.69 -9.67 9.64
C LYS A 415 19.77 -10.72 9.41
N THR A 416 19.68 -11.88 10.08
CA THR A 416 20.65 -12.95 9.96
C THR A 416 20.68 -13.52 8.53
N MET A 417 19.51 -13.84 7.98
CA MET A 417 19.40 -14.41 6.64
C MET A 417 20.02 -13.49 5.56
N ILE A 418 19.74 -12.19 5.65
CA ILE A 418 20.27 -11.22 4.68
C ILE A 418 21.79 -11.08 4.85
N GLN A 419 22.32 -11.08 6.06
CA GLN A 419 23.77 -10.98 6.32
C GLN A 419 24.53 -12.24 5.87
N ASP A 420 23.96 -13.42 6.06
CA ASP A 420 24.60 -14.70 5.66
C ASP A 420 24.70 -14.87 4.14
N HIS A 421 23.78 -14.30 3.38
CA HIS A 421 23.85 -14.31 1.91
C HIS A 421 24.86 -13.30 1.33
N HIS A 422 25.46 -12.46 2.16
CA HIS A 422 26.46 -11.46 1.75
C HIS A 422 27.90 -11.89 2.01
N ASN A 423 28.15 -12.94 2.81
CA ASN A 423 29.44 -13.57 3.07
C ASN A 423 29.65 -14.78 2.17
#